data_4c78677576dd9caf467ca08fb441a020
#
_entry.id   4c78677576dd9caf467ca08fb441a020
#
_cell.length_a   1.000
_cell.length_b   1.000
_cell.length_c   1.000
_cell.angle_alpha   90.00
_cell.angle_beta   90.00
_cell.angle_gamma   90.00
#
_symmetry.space_group_name_H-M   'P 1'
#
loop_
_entity.id
_entity.type
_entity.pdbx_description
1 polymer ?
#
loop_
_entity_poly.entity_id
_entity_poly.type
_entity_poly.pdbx_seq_one_letter_code
_entity_poly.pdbx_strand_id
1 'polypeptide(L)'
;MKRLTWIAVFALVGLFVSPQGATAQEVAAAESLDDLEPILGGGHYRSEGDKGNRIARSGFGFLKISASARLAGMADANVGTSRDIHSIFQNAAGLVHIDNVGYLASYNQWLVGTKMGAAGFAKRTGIGVVGIAVRSFTYPDVEVTTPLQPDGTGQNIKLGDMSVGLSFAKQLTDKFSMGFRLRYARSQLHVINVSAVTFDIGTLFYTGFKSLRVGMSISNLGGNKEVLTEDYRLPFFYNLAIAMEVLGKQGDPLYLTGAYEHVFFRDYGERDHVGGELWIQNLIALRAGYKFRYDVETWSLGAGLNLNVSEERKLMVDISYSDIGGAIKERPVRLTLSGTF
;
A
#
# COMPACT_ATOMS: atom_id res chain seq x y z
N MET A 1 -28.24 -2.30 21.30
CA MET A 1 -26.96 -1.82 21.85
C MET A 1 -25.69 -2.13 21.02
N LYS A 2 -25.75 -2.93 19.94
CA LYS A 2 -24.55 -3.26 19.10
C LYS A 2 -24.30 -2.31 17.93
N ARG A 3 -25.22 -1.40 17.61
CA ARG A 3 -25.06 -0.41 16.51
C ARG A 3 -24.33 0.89 16.93
N LEU A 4 -24.29 1.22 18.21
CA LEU A 4 -23.64 2.44 18.68
C LEU A 4 -22.09 2.37 18.68
N THR A 5 -21.52 1.17 18.77
CA THR A 5 -20.06 1.01 18.89
C THR A 5 -19.31 1.30 17.56
N TRP A 6 -19.94 1.11 16.42
CA TRP A 6 -19.34 1.35 15.10
C TRP A 6 -19.35 2.85 14.73
N ILE A 7 -20.41 3.57 15.12
CA ILE A 7 -20.53 5.01 14.88
C ILE A 7 -19.47 5.78 15.67
N ALA A 8 -19.15 5.34 16.89
CA ALA A 8 -18.11 5.98 17.71
C ALA A 8 -16.69 5.85 17.13
N VAL A 9 -16.38 4.76 16.42
CA VAL A 9 -15.07 4.57 15.78
C VAL A 9 -14.94 5.47 14.55
N PHE A 10 -16.00 5.64 13.76
CA PHE A 10 -15.99 6.55 12.62
C PHE A 10 -16.00 8.04 13.06
N ALA A 11 -16.67 8.37 14.13
CA ALA A 11 -16.66 9.73 14.69
C ALA A 11 -15.27 10.14 15.19
N LEU A 12 -14.49 9.22 15.77
CA LEU A 12 -13.12 9.49 16.23
C LEU A 12 -12.16 9.73 15.05
N VAL A 13 -12.37 9.07 13.92
CA VAL A 13 -11.57 9.27 12.70
C VAL A 13 -11.88 10.63 12.06
N GLY A 14 -13.14 11.08 12.07
CA GLY A 14 -13.55 12.37 11.54
C GLY A 14 -12.95 13.57 12.29
N LEU A 15 -12.74 13.45 13.60
CA LEU A 15 -12.15 14.50 14.44
C LEU A 15 -10.67 14.79 14.13
N PHE A 16 -9.92 13.83 13.58
CA PHE A 16 -8.50 13.99 13.29
C PHE A 16 -8.18 14.33 11.82
N VAL A 17 -9.16 14.26 10.92
CA VAL A 17 -8.90 14.34 9.47
C VAL A 17 -9.56 15.55 8.81
N SER A 18 -10.37 16.34 9.53
CA SER A 18 -11.05 17.49 8.93
C SER A 18 -10.11 18.69 8.78
N PRO A 19 -9.72 19.09 7.56
CA PRO A 19 -8.96 20.31 7.31
C PRO A 19 -9.81 21.59 7.52
N GLN A 20 -11.12 21.45 7.68
CA GLN A 20 -12.06 22.57 7.77
C GLN A 20 -12.83 22.65 9.10
N GLY A 21 -12.41 21.91 10.12
CA GLY A 21 -13.02 22.01 11.45
C GLY A 21 -14.43 21.41 11.56
N ALA A 22 -14.76 20.41 10.72
CA ALA A 22 -16.04 19.70 10.85
C ALA A 22 -16.19 19.09 12.25
N THR A 23 -17.37 19.24 12.82
CA THR A 23 -17.66 18.76 14.16
C THR A 23 -18.02 17.27 14.15
N ALA A 24 -17.79 16.59 15.27
CA ALA A 24 -18.21 15.19 15.44
C ALA A 24 -19.73 14.99 15.21
N GLN A 25 -20.51 16.06 15.34
CA GLN A 25 -21.95 16.07 15.14
C GLN A 25 -22.33 16.04 13.66
N GLU A 26 -21.55 16.70 12.77
CA GLU A 26 -21.75 16.65 11.32
C GLU A 26 -21.39 15.27 10.75
N VAL A 27 -20.33 14.64 11.27
CA VAL A 27 -19.95 13.26 10.87
C VAL A 27 -20.99 12.24 11.35
N ALA A 28 -21.60 12.46 12.53
CA ALA A 28 -22.63 11.57 13.08
C ALA A 28 -24.01 11.75 12.42
N ALA A 29 -24.25 12.87 11.75
CA ALA A 29 -25.48 13.18 11.02
C ALA A 29 -25.48 12.68 9.57
N ALA A 30 -24.34 12.22 9.06
CA ALA A 30 -24.22 11.67 7.71
C ALA A 30 -25.02 10.36 7.59
N GLU A 31 -26.04 10.35 6.74
CA GLU A 31 -26.89 9.18 6.50
C GLU A 31 -26.34 8.27 5.39
N SER A 32 -25.43 8.81 4.57
CA SER A 32 -24.81 8.11 3.44
C SER A 32 -23.30 8.40 3.33
N LEU A 33 -22.58 7.63 2.51
CA LEU A 33 -21.17 7.92 2.19
C LEU A 33 -21.03 9.24 1.41
N ASP A 34 -22.04 9.63 0.68
CA ASP A 34 -22.05 10.87 -0.11
C ASP A 34 -22.08 12.12 0.80
N ASP A 35 -22.70 12.01 1.98
CA ASP A 35 -22.75 13.09 2.98
C ASP A 35 -21.37 13.31 3.65
N LEU A 36 -20.53 12.28 3.67
CA LEU A 36 -19.17 12.36 4.20
C LEU A 36 -18.16 12.94 3.21
N GLU A 37 -18.48 12.99 1.92
CA GLU A 37 -17.58 13.42 0.86
C GLU A 37 -17.08 14.88 1.04
N PRO A 38 -17.91 15.87 1.35
CA PRO A 38 -17.45 17.23 1.61
C PRO A 38 -16.52 17.33 2.82
N ILE A 39 -16.80 16.52 3.85
CA ILE A 39 -16.06 16.49 5.11
C ILE A 39 -14.67 15.87 4.90
N LEU A 40 -14.57 14.85 4.05
CA LEU A 40 -13.33 14.15 3.72
C LEU A 40 -12.52 14.81 2.60
N GLY A 41 -12.93 16.00 2.13
CA GLY A 41 -12.26 16.74 1.06
C GLY A 41 -12.52 16.16 -0.33
N GLY A 42 -13.65 15.46 -0.50
CA GLY A 42 -14.11 14.91 -1.77
C GLY A 42 -14.64 16.02 -2.69
N GLY A 43 -14.11 16.15 -3.89
CA GLY A 43 -14.81 16.85 -4.95
C GLY A 43 -15.96 15.97 -5.46
N HIS A 44 -17.06 16.57 -5.87
CA HIS A 44 -18.30 15.93 -6.27
C HIS A 44 -18.13 14.59 -6.99
N TYR A 45 -18.69 13.54 -6.43
CA TYR A 45 -18.88 12.24 -7.07
C TYR A 45 -19.85 12.43 -8.23
N ARG A 46 -19.36 12.60 -9.45
CA ARG A 46 -20.21 12.70 -10.63
C ARG A 46 -20.67 11.31 -11.06
N SER A 47 -21.92 11.24 -11.47
CA SER A 47 -22.62 10.07 -11.98
C SER A 47 -21.87 9.28 -13.05
N GLU A 48 -22.30 8.05 -13.33
CA GLU A 48 -21.71 7.08 -14.27
C GLU A 48 -21.26 7.61 -15.65
N GLY A 49 -21.76 8.75 -16.09
CA GLY A 49 -21.38 9.40 -17.36
C GLY A 49 -19.97 10.06 -17.37
N ASP A 50 -19.31 10.22 -16.21
CA ASP A 50 -18.02 10.93 -16.07
C ASP A 50 -16.82 10.00 -15.82
N LYS A 51 -16.95 8.71 -16.14
CA LYS A 51 -15.88 7.69 -15.95
C LYS A 51 -14.56 8.08 -16.65
N GLY A 52 -14.60 8.82 -17.73
CA GLY A 52 -13.41 9.30 -18.48
C GLY A 52 -12.63 10.43 -17.81
N ASN A 53 -13.24 11.14 -16.85
CA ASN A 53 -12.67 12.36 -16.28
C ASN A 53 -11.90 12.17 -14.94
N ARG A 54 -11.90 10.95 -14.39
CA ARG A 54 -11.26 10.66 -13.09
C ARG A 54 -9.86 10.07 -13.21
N ILE A 55 -9.50 9.53 -14.38
CA ILE A 55 -8.28 8.75 -14.57
C ILE A 55 -7.04 9.63 -14.39
N ALA A 56 -6.10 9.15 -13.57
CA ALA A 56 -4.77 9.73 -13.36
C ALA A 56 -4.72 11.17 -12.82
N ARG A 57 -5.72 11.60 -12.05
CA ARG A 57 -5.75 12.96 -11.45
C ARG A 57 -5.03 13.08 -10.11
N SER A 58 -4.46 12.00 -9.57
CA SER A 58 -3.69 12.05 -8.31
C SER A 58 -2.21 12.23 -8.58
N GLY A 59 -1.58 13.10 -7.79
CA GLY A 59 -0.14 13.16 -7.65
C GLY A 59 0.41 12.02 -6.79
N PHE A 60 1.72 12.00 -6.55
CA PHE A 60 2.39 11.00 -5.72
C PHE A 60 2.08 9.55 -6.14
N GLY A 61 1.93 9.28 -7.45
CA GLY A 61 1.55 7.98 -8.00
C GLY A 61 2.43 6.82 -7.54
N PHE A 62 3.71 7.09 -7.22
CA PHE A 62 4.65 6.11 -6.68
C PHE A 62 4.18 5.47 -5.36
N LEU A 63 3.30 6.12 -4.60
CA LEU A 63 2.72 5.57 -3.35
C LEU A 63 1.78 4.39 -3.60
N LYS A 64 1.24 4.25 -4.83
CA LYS A 64 0.39 3.12 -5.23
C LYS A 64 1.19 1.90 -5.69
N ILE A 65 2.49 2.06 -5.98
CA ILE A 65 3.34 0.98 -6.47
C ILE A 65 3.75 0.07 -5.30
N SER A 66 3.67 -1.24 -5.50
CA SER A 66 4.11 -2.22 -4.52
C SER A 66 5.57 -2.05 -4.12
N ALA A 67 5.83 -1.97 -2.82
CA ALA A 67 7.16 -1.71 -2.30
C ALA A 67 8.05 -2.95 -2.26
N SER A 68 7.51 -4.16 -2.31
CA SER A 68 8.31 -5.39 -2.18
C SER A 68 7.88 -6.49 -3.13
N ALA A 69 8.80 -7.43 -3.39
CA ALA A 69 8.59 -8.57 -4.26
C ALA A 69 7.46 -9.49 -3.75
N ARG A 70 7.39 -9.74 -2.44
CA ARG A 70 6.32 -10.55 -1.85
C ARG A 70 4.95 -9.97 -2.13
N LEU A 71 4.78 -8.64 -1.89
CA LEU A 71 3.52 -7.95 -2.11
C LEU A 71 3.09 -8.03 -3.57
N ALA A 72 4.02 -7.72 -4.47
CA ALA A 72 3.75 -7.74 -5.91
C ALA A 72 3.52 -9.15 -6.46
N GLY A 73 4.22 -10.16 -5.94
CA GLY A 73 4.06 -11.56 -6.38
C GLY A 73 2.65 -12.13 -6.13
N MET A 74 1.90 -11.53 -5.20
CA MET A 74 0.49 -11.85 -4.94
C MET A 74 -0.48 -10.87 -5.61
N ALA A 75 -0.03 -10.14 -6.64
CA ALA A 75 -0.80 -9.10 -7.32
C ALA A 75 -1.44 -8.08 -6.35
N ASP A 76 -0.72 -7.72 -5.28
CA ASP A 76 -1.14 -6.79 -4.22
C ASP A 76 -2.34 -7.24 -3.34
N ALA A 77 -2.77 -8.49 -3.40
CA ALA A 77 -3.78 -9.06 -2.50
C ALA A 77 -3.21 -9.31 -1.10
N ASN A 78 -2.79 -8.25 -0.39
CA ASN A 78 -1.91 -8.37 0.77
C ASN A 78 -2.43 -7.78 2.08
N VAL A 79 -3.47 -6.96 2.07
CA VAL A 79 -3.98 -6.28 3.27
C VAL A 79 -4.44 -7.28 4.35
N GLY A 80 -4.94 -8.45 3.94
CA GLY A 80 -5.31 -9.55 4.84
C GLY A 80 -4.21 -10.58 5.08
N THR A 81 -3.14 -10.63 4.28
CA THR A 81 -2.12 -11.69 4.34
C THR A 81 -0.84 -11.28 5.04
N SER A 82 -0.41 -10.03 4.91
CA SER A 82 0.87 -9.56 5.44
C SER A 82 0.85 -9.51 6.96
N ARG A 83 1.67 -10.36 7.58
CA ARG A 83 1.83 -10.51 9.03
C ARG A 83 3.31 -10.50 9.42
N ASP A 84 4.06 -9.65 8.79
CA ASP A 84 5.50 -9.49 8.93
C ASP A 84 5.90 -8.05 8.61
N ILE A 85 7.19 -7.82 8.37
CA ILE A 85 7.72 -6.49 8.08
C ILE A 85 7.15 -5.88 6.78
N HIS A 86 6.67 -6.69 5.82
CA HIS A 86 6.05 -6.19 4.59
C HIS A 86 4.76 -5.39 4.88
N SER A 87 4.08 -5.66 6.00
CA SER A 87 2.90 -4.92 6.47
C SER A 87 3.15 -3.43 6.62
N ILE A 88 4.41 -3.01 6.85
CA ILE A 88 4.78 -1.60 7.01
C ILE A 88 4.44 -0.74 5.78
N PHE A 89 4.27 -1.37 4.61
CA PHE A 89 3.96 -0.67 3.36
C PHE A 89 2.48 -0.71 2.97
N GLN A 90 1.71 -1.66 3.51
CA GLN A 90 0.32 -1.87 3.12
C GLN A 90 -0.64 -1.66 4.30
N ASN A 91 -0.65 -2.58 5.24
CA ASN A 91 -1.53 -2.55 6.39
C ASN A 91 -0.71 -2.65 7.68
N ALA A 92 -0.43 -1.51 8.31
CA ALA A 92 0.40 -1.45 9.50
C ALA A 92 -0.11 -2.35 10.66
N ALA A 93 -1.41 -2.71 10.68
CA ALA A 93 -1.96 -3.62 11.69
C ALA A 93 -1.26 -4.99 11.69
N GLY A 94 -0.74 -5.44 10.55
CA GLY A 94 0.00 -6.71 10.44
C GLY A 94 1.35 -6.72 11.17
N LEU A 95 1.92 -5.54 11.48
CA LEU A 95 3.19 -5.43 12.21
C LEU A 95 3.13 -6.04 13.62
N VAL A 96 1.95 -6.20 14.20
CA VAL A 96 1.79 -6.85 15.52
C VAL A 96 2.30 -8.29 15.57
N HIS A 97 2.58 -8.91 14.43
CA HIS A 97 3.12 -10.26 14.33
C HIS A 97 4.66 -10.31 14.30
N ILE A 98 5.34 -9.16 14.37
CA ILE A 98 6.79 -9.11 14.54
C ILE A 98 7.13 -9.43 15.99
N ASP A 99 7.95 -10.47 16.20
CA ASP A 99 8.28 -10.94 17.56
C ASP A 99 9.22 -9.98 18.29
N ASN A 100 10.28 -9.51 17.66
CA ASN A 100 11.24 -8.57 18.23
C ASN A 100 11.56 -7.45 17.24
N VAL A 101 12.36 -7.75 16.23
CA VAL A 101 12.77 -6.79 15.17
C VAL A 101 12.48 -7.37 13.80
N GLY A 102 11.96 -6.54 12.92
CA GLY A 102 11.80 -6.83 11.49
C GLY A 102 12.52 -5.79 10.65
N TYR A 103 13.16 -6.22 9.58
CA TYR A 103 13.82 -5.34 8.61
C TYR A 103 13.53 -5.79 7.18
N LEU A 104 13.57 -4.83 6.25
CA LEU A 104 13.34 -5.07 4.84
C LEU A 104 14.11 -4.05 4.01
N ALA A 105 14.69 -4.52 2.91
CA ALA A 105 15.22 -3.70 1.83
C ALA A 105 14.73 -4.26 0.49
N SER A 106 14.27 -3.41 -0.41
CA SER A 106 13.72 -3.80 -1.70
C SER A 106 14.18 -2.89 -2.81
N TYR A 107 14.43 -3.49 -3.96
CA TYR A 107 14.72 -2.81 -5.20
C TYR A 107 13.73 -3.26 -6.28
N ASN A 108 13.12 -2.30 -6.96
CA ASN A 108 12.18 -2.53 -8.06
C ASN A 108 12.68 -1.84 -9.31
N GLN A 109 12.86 -2.59 -10.37
CA GLN A 109 12.92 -2.05 -11.71
C GLN A 109 11.48 -1.90 -12.21
N TRP A 110 11.07 -0.66 -12.42
CA TRP A 110 9.72 -0.32 -12.83
C TRP A 110 9.68 0.04 -14.32
N LEU A 111 8.62 0.66 -14.79
CA LEU A 111 8.39 0.98 -16.19
C LEU A 111 9.31 2.10 -16.70
N VAL A 112 9.62 2.09 -18.00
CA VAL A 112 10.33 3.18 -18.72
C VAL A 112 11.63 3.56 -18.02
N GLY A 113 12.39 2.56 -17.56
CA GLY A 113 13.68 2.78 -16.89
C GLY A 113 13.60 3.41 -15.50
N THR A 114 12.40 3.62 -14.95
CA THR A 114 12.24 4.11 -13.56
C THR A 114 12.59 3.02 -12.56
N LYS A 115 13.03 3.43 -11.37
CA LYS A 115 13.49 2.54 -10.31
C LYS A 115 12.89 2.96 -8.97
N MET A 116 12.53 1.98 -8.14
CA MET A 116 12.08 2.25 -6.78
C MET A 116 12.92 1.47 -5.78
N GLY A 117 13.51 2.19 -4.82
CA GLY A 117 14.07 1.64 -3.60
C GLY A 117 13.06 1.74 -2.46
N ALA A 118 13.01 0.73 -1.60
CA ALA A 118 12.23 0.79 -0.38
C ALA A 118 12.98 0.10 0.77
N ALA A 119 12.90 0.67 1.96
CA ALA A 119 13.44 0.06 3.18
C ALA A 119 12.46 0.24 4.34
N GLY A 120 12.41 -0.75 5.22
CA GLY A 120 11.56 -0.75 6.40
C GLY A 120 12.27 -1.38 7.59
N PHE A 121 12.01 -0.83 8.75
CA PHE A 121 12.46 -1.35 10.03
C PHE A 121 11.32 -1.24 11.04
N ALA A 122 11.10 -2.27 11.82
CA ALA A 122 10.09 -2.26 12.86
C ALA A 122 10.60 -3.03 14.10
N LYS A 123 10.19 -2.54 15.27
CA LYS A 123 10.59 -3.13 16.56
C LYS A 123 9.38 -3.24 17.47
N ARG A 124 9.25 -4.40 18.12
CA ARG A 124 8.29 -4.59 19.20
C ARG A 124 8.74 -3.83 20.43
N THR A 125 7.81 -3.13 21.04
CA THR A 125 7.99 -2.40 22.31
C THR A 125 6.92 -2.81 23.32
N GLY A 126 7.03 -2.37 24.55
CA GLY A 126 6.04 -2.67 25.59
C GLY A 126 4.64 -2.11 25.33
N ILE A 127 4.50 -1.11 24.45
CA ILE A 127 3.21 -0.48 24.13
C ILE A 127 2.61 -0.95 22.80
N GLY A 128 3.40 -1.62 21.94
CA GLY A 128 3.04 -2.05 20.59
C GLY A 128 4.26 -2.18 19.72
N VAL A 129 4.07 -2.26 18.41
CA VAL A 129 5.16 -2.30 17.41
C VAL A 129 5.29 -0.94 16.76
N VAL A 130 6.50 -0.38 16.78
CA VAL A 130 6.85 0.87 16.10
C VAL A 130 7.71 0.55 14.88
N GLY A 131 7.54 1.33 13.81
CA GLY A 131 8.31 1.11 12.60
C GLY A 131 8.57 2.40 11.83
N ILE A 132 9.62 2.37 11.01
CA ILE A 132 9.97 3.41 10.04
C ILE A 132 10.11 2.78 8.67
N ALA A 133 9.60 3.45 7.64
CA ALA A 133 9.72 3.02 6.27
C ALA A 133 10.09 4.19 5.37
N VAL A 134 10.93 3.92 4.38
CA VAL A 134 11.34 4.88 3.34
C VAL A 134 11.03 4.28 1.98
N ARG A 135 10.64 5.13 1.03
CA ARG A 135 10.57 4.83 -0.41
C ARG A 135 11.26 5.94 -1.18
N SER A 136 11.97 5.57 -2.23
CA SER A 136 12.56 6.49 -3.20
C SER A 136 12.19 6.02 -4.60
N PHE A 137 11.72 6.90 -5.44
CA PHE A 137 11.39 6.63 -6.82
C PHE A 137 12.22 7.53 -7.73
N THR A 138 13.01 6.93 -8.60
CA THR A 138 13.97 7.61 -9.47
C THR A 138 13.54 7.44 -10.91
N TYR A 139 13.58 8.54 -11.63
CA TYR A 139 13.31 8.59 -13.06
C TYR A 139 14.62 8.54 -13.86
N PRO A 140 14.59 8.06 -15.12
CA PRO A 140 15.73 8.20 -16.00
C PRO A 140 16.01 9.69 -16.29
N ASP A 141 17.20 9.98 -16.74
CA ASP A 141 17.56 11.31 -17.20
C ASP A 141 16.73 11.66 -18.46
N VAL A 142 16.08 12.81 -18.42
CA VAL A 142 15.30 13.36 -19.53
C VAL A 142 15.94 14.67 -19.94
N GLU A 143 16.47 14.73 -21.14
CA GLU A 143 17.12 15.92 -21.64
C GLU A 143 16.10 16.98 -22.08
N VAL A 144 16.39 18.23 -21.76
CA VAL A 144 15.57 19.38 -22.20
C VAL A 144 15.81 19.62 -23.66
N THR A 145 14.76 19.60 -24.47
CA THR A 145 14.79 19.94 -25.89
C THR A 145 14.04 21.25 -26.16
N THR A 146 14.45 21.98 -27.16
CA THR A 146 13.76 23.19 -27.64
C THR A 146 13.55 23.13 -29.18
N PRO A 147 12.65 23.90 -29.75
CA PRO A 147 12.50 23.96 -31.21
C PRO A 147 13.79 24.32 -32.00
N LEU A 148 14.72 25.01 -31.32
CA LEU A 148 16.02 25.38 -31.91
C LEU A 148 17.12 24.35 -31.64
N GLN A 149 16.91 23.46 -30.67
CA GLN A 149 17.84 22.40 -30.23
C GLN A 149 17.05 21.10 -30.02
N PRO A 150 16.55 20.45 -31.08
CA PRO A 150 15.71 19.26 -30.98
C PRO A 150 16.50 18.03 -30.49
N ASP A 151 17.83 18.02 -30.69
CA ASP A 151 18.71 16.93 -30.23
C ASP A 151 19.12 17.05 -28.75
N GLY A 152 18.71 18.15 -28.09
CA GLY A 152 18.96 18.38 -26.67
C GLY A 152 19.73 19.67 -26.39
N THR A 153 19.52 20.22 -25.20
CA THR A 153 20.20 21.45 -24.74
C THR A 153 21.40 21.15 -23.85
N GLY A 154 21.70 19.88 -23.57
CA GLY A 154 22.67 19.44 -22.56
C GLY A 154 22.21 19.61 -21.10
N GLN A 155 20.95 20.02 -20.89
CA GLN A 155 20.37 20.13 -19.56
C GLN A 155 19.36 19.01 -19.31
N ASN A 156 19.38 18.44 -18.10
CA ASN A 156 18.45 17.37 -17.72
C ASN A 156 17.33 17.90 -16.82
N ILE A 157 16.11 17.37 -17.02
CA ILE A 157 14.97 17.57 -16.14
C ILE A 157 15.22 16.77 -14.86
N LYS A 158 15.11 17.42 -13.70
CA LYS A 158 15.26 16.76 -12.40
C LYS A 158 13.91 16.23 -11.94
N LEU A 159 13.77 14.91 -11.90
CA LEU A 159 12.58 14.21 -11.43
C LEU A 159 12.94 13.25 -10.30
N GLY A 160 12.10 13.18 -9.29
CA GLY A 160 12.30 12.23 -8.19
C GLY A 160 11.21 12.31 -7.14
N ASP A 161 10.87 11.17 -6.58
CA ASP A 161 9.90 11.09 -5.50
C ASP A 161 10.49 10.37 -4.30
N MET A 162 10.11 10.79 -3.11
CA MET A 162 10.50 10.13 -1.88
C MET A 162 9.38 10.16 -0.85
N SER A 163 9.37 9.18 0.04
CA SER A 163 8.53 9.23 1.22
C SER A 163 9.21 8.60 2.43
N VAL A 164 8.91 9.15 3.61
CA VAL A 164 9.31 8.61 4.91
C VAL A 164 8.06 8.48 5.76
N GLY A 165 7.84 7.31 6.35
CA GLY A 165 6.67 7.02 7.17
C GLY A 165 7.04 6.43 8.52
N LEU A 166 6.34 6.86 9.57
CA LEU A 166 6.39 6.28 10.91
C LEU A 166 5.12 5.48 11.13
N SER A 167 5.25 4.25 11.58
CA SER A 167 4.14 3.32 11.83
C SER A 167 4.08 2.93 13.28
N PHE A 168 2.86 2.75 13.76
CA PHE A 168 2.56 2.17 15.07
C PHE A 168 1.46 1.12 14.92
N ALA A 169 1.63 -0.03 15.53
CA ALA A 169 0.64 -1.10 15.54
C ALA A 169 0.45 -1.67 16.94
N LYS A 170 -0.79 -1.96 17.27
CA LYS A 170 -1.16 -2.56 18.55
C LYS A 170 -2.23 -3.61 18.39
N GLN A 171 -2.05 -4.72 19.07
CA GLN A 171 -3.09 -5.73 19.26
C GLN A 171 -4.02 -5.26 20.36
N LEU A 172 -5.31 -5.10 20.06
CA LEU A 172 -6.31 -4.58 20.98
C LEU A 172 -7.06 -5.72 21.69
N THR A 173 -7.25 -6.83 20.98
CA THR A 173 -7.80 -8.08 21.52
C THR A 173 -7.09 -9.27 20.88
N ASP A 174 -7.33 -10.49 21.36
CA ASP A 174 -6.74 -11.71 20.78
C ASP A 174 -7.03 -11.89 19.28
N LYS A 175 -8.08 -11.24 18.79
CA LYS A 175 -8.54 -11.36 17.39
C LYS A 175 -8.44 -10.07 16.57
N PHE A 176 -8.13 -8.95 17.21
CA PHE A 176 -8.21 -7.65 16.54
C PHE A 176 -6.97 -6.80 16.79
N SER A 177 -6.35 -6.35 15.72
CA SER A 177 -5.24 -5.42 15.73
C SER A 177 -5.53 -4.18 14.88
N MET A 178 -4.93 -3.06 15.27
CA MET A 178 -4.94 -1.80 14.54
C MET A 178 -3.52 -1.32 14.30
N GLY A 179 -3.36 -0.58 13.20
CA GLY A 179 -2.11 0.07 12.87
C GLY A 179 -2.35 1.44 12.24
N PHE A 180 -1.42 2.31 12.50
CA PHE A 180 -1.42 3.69 11.98
C PHE A 180 -0.08 3.97 11.32
N ARG A 181 -0.09 4.83 10.30
CA ARG A 181 1.15 5.32 9.68
C ARG A 181 0.99 6.78 9.33
N LEU A 182 1.92 7.60 9.83
CA LEU A 182 2.10 8.98 9.41
C LEU A 182 3.23 9.02 8.39
N ARG A 183 3.00 9.62 7.21
CA ARG A 183 3.97 9.67 6.14
C ARG A 183 4.16 11.09 5.64
N TYR A 184 5.41 11.49 5.45
CA TYR A 184 5.79 12.63 4.65
C TYR A 184 6.19 12.15 3.26
N ALA A 185 5.61 12.73 2.22
CA ALA A 185 5.94 12.45 0.83
C ALA A 185 6.36 13.75 0.13
N ARG A 186 7.36 13.65 -0.75
CA ARG A 186 7.85 14.75 -1.58
C ARG A 186 8.00 14.27 -3.01
N SER A 187 7.53 15.09 -3.95
CA SER A 187 7.70 14.90 -5.39
C SER A 187 8.44 16.10 -5.95
N GLN A 188 9.55 15.85 -6.62
CA GLN A 188 10.33 16.85 -7.34
C GLN A 188 9.99 16.78 -8.82
N LEU A 189 9.43 17.87 -9.35
CA LEU A 189 9.03 18.04 -10.75
C LEU A 189 9.87 19.17 -11.36
N HIS A 190 11.12 18.88 -11.69
CA HIS A 190 12.11 19.83 -12.17
C HIS A 190 12.38 20.94 -11.15
N VAL A 191 11.82 22.14 -11.38
CA VAL A 191 11.95 23.32 -10.50
C VAL A 191 10.89 23.36 -9.41
N ILE A 192 9.84 22.58 -9.52
CA ILE A 192 8.70 22.56 -8.59
C ILE A 192 8.88 21.42 -7.60
N ASN A 193 8.72 21.70 -6.32
CA ASN A 193 8.70 20.69 -5.27
C ASN A 193 7.34 20.68 -4.59
N VAL A 194 6.69 19.53 -4.63
CA VAL A 194 5.42 19.31 -3.92
C VAL A 194 5.66 18.39 -2.75
N SER A 195 5.13 18.72 -1.60
CA SER A 195 5.20 17.85 -0.42
C SER A 195 3.85 17.74 0.26
N ALA A 196 3.60 16.57 0.83
CA ALA A 196 2.37 16.29 1.55
C ALA A 196 2.64 15.42 2.78
N VAL A 197 1.81 15.60 3.78
CA VAL A 197 1.72 14.69 4.92
C VAL A 197 0.46 13.86 4.73
N THR A 198 0.59 12.54 4.84
CA THR A 198 -0.51 11.59 4.71
C THR A 198 -0.60 10.72 5.94
N PHE A 199 -1.80 10.26 6.23
CA PHE A 199 -2.10 9.36 7.33
C PHE A 199 -2.78 8.10 6.79
N ASP A 200 -2.36 6.94 7.28
CA ASP A 200 -2.94 5.66 6.92
C ASP A 200 -3.46 4.96 8.18
N ILE A 201 -4.55 4.24 8.04
CA ILE A 201 -5.16 3.42 9.10
C ILE A 201 -5.32 2.02 8.56
N GLY A 202 -4.97 1.03 9.37
CA GLY A 202 -5.18 -0.37 9.03
C GLY A 202 -5.75 -1.18 10.17
N THR A 203 -6.53 -2.20 9.85
CA THR A 203 -7.06 -3.16 10.81
C THR A 203 -6.88 -4.58 10.29
N LEU A 204 -6.75 -5.54 11.21
CA LEU A 204 -6.73 -6.95 10.92
C LEU A 204 -7.55 -7.68 11.97
N PHE A 205 -8.55 -8.45 11.52
CA PHE A 205 -9.50 -9.16 12.37
C PHE A 205 -9.53 -10.66 12.04
N TYR A 206 -9.32 -11.50 13.02
CA TYR A 206 -9.46 -12.96 12.95
C TYR A 206 -10.88 -13.35 13.33
N THR A 207 -11.64 -13.93 12.39
CA THR A 207 -13.06 -14.24 12.60
C THR A 207 -13.28 -15.36 13.63
N GLY A 208 -12.29 -16.24 13.80
CA GLY A 208 -12.39 -17.48 14.59
C GLY A 208 -12.89 -18.67 13.77
N PHE A 209 -13.28 -18.47 12.52
CA PHE A 209 -13.58 -19.58 11.61
C PHE A 209 -12.28 -20.00 10.91
N LYS A 210 -11.73 -21.15 11.30
CA LYS A 210 -10.41 -21.61 10.85
C LYS A 210 -9.37 -20.47 10.98
N SER A 211 -8.65 -20.17 9.91
CA SER A 211 -7.69 -19.08 9.82
C SER A 211 -8.21 -17.86 9.05
N LEU A 212 -9.53 -17.79 8.80
CA LEU A 212 -10.14 -16.69 8.07
C LEU A 212 -9.92 -15.38 8.79
N ARG A 213 -9.33 -14.43 8.08
CA ARG A 213 -9.07 -13.07 8.55
C ARG A 213 -9.57 -12.05 7.56
N VAL A 214 -10.00 -10.93 8.09
CA VAL A 214 -10.46 -9.75 7.36
C VAL A 214 -9.47 -8.63 7.63
N GLY A 215 -8.92 -8.06 6.58
CA GLY A 215 -8.06 -6.89 6.64
C GLY A 215 -8.77 -5.70 6.01
N MET A 216 -8.59 -4.52 6.61
CA MET A 216 -9.03 -3.25 6.02
C MET A 216 -7.89 -2.26 6.12
N SER A 217 -7.72 -1.43 5.10
CA SER A 217 -6.80 -0.30 5.15
C SER A 217 -7.35 0.90 4.41
N ILE A 218 -7.11 2.06 4.98
CA ILE A 218 -7.34 3.36 4.36
C ILE A 218 -5.97 4.01 4.22
N SER A 219 -5.63 4.43 3.01
CA SER A 219 -4.29 4.90 2.68
C SER A 219 -4.30 6.28 2.06
N ASN A 220 -3.27 7.05 2.42
CA ASN A 220 -3.00 8.38 1.90
C ASN A 220 -4.09 9.42 2.21
N LEU A 221 -4.70 9.32 3.41
CA LEU A 221 -5.55 10.39 3.94
C LEU A 221 -4.72 11.67 4.12
N GLY A 222 -5.22 12.80 3.63
CA GLY A 222 -4.57 14.10 3.77
C GLY A 222 -5.19 15.15 2.86
N GLY A 223 -4.85 16.42 3.12
CA GLY A 223 -5.34 17.55 2.33
C GLY A 223 -4.72 17.60 0.92
N ASN A 224 -5.52 18.02 -0.05
CA ASN A 224 -5.03 18.31 -1.39
C ASN A 224 -3.97 19.43 -1.35
N LYS A 225 -3.09 19.45 -2.33
CA LYS A 225 -2.11 20.51 -2.53
C LYS A 225 -2.43 21.23 -3.83
N GLU A 226 -2.26 22.53 -3.83
CA GLU A 226 -2.34 23.32 -5.04
C GLU A 226 -0.93 23.44 -5.64
N VAL A 227 -0.81 23.20 -6.93
CA VAL A 227 0.43 23.35 -7.68
C VAL A 227 0.12 24.23 -8.90
N LEU A 228 0.71 25.43 -8.92
CA LEU A 228 0.37 26.51 -9.86
C LEU A 228 -1.09 26.95 -9.67
N THR A 229 -2.03 26.43 -10.43
CA THR A 229 -3.47 26.71 -10.33
C THR A 229 -4.31 25.44 -10.35
N GLU A 230 -3.64 24.27 -10.25
CA GLU A 230 -4.30 22.97 -10.35
C GLU A 230 -4.21 22.18 -9.05
N ASP A 231 -5.26 21.45 -8.75
CA ASP A 231 -5.33 20.55 -7.61
C ASP A 231 -4.40 19.35 -7.79
N TYR A 232 -3.34 19.27 -7.00
CA TYR A 232 -2.48 18.11 -6.87
C TYR A 232 -3.01 17.19 -5.77
N ARG A 233 -3.87 16.26 -6.14
CA ARG A 233 -4.61 15.41 -5.20
C ARG A 233 -3.78 14.24 -4.70
N LEU A 234 -3.97 13.87 -3.43
CA LEU A 234 -3.36 12.66 -2.89
C LEU A 234 -4.01 11.39 -3.47
N PRO A 235 -3.23 10.32 -3.67
CA PRO A 235 -3.71 9.06 -4.21
C PRO A 235 -4.45 8.25 -3.13
N PHE A 236 -5.59 8.77 -2.67
CA PHE A 236 -6.42 8.12 -1.67
C PHE A 236 -7.01 6.82 -2.21
N PHE A 237 -6.95 5.78 -1.40
CA PHE A 237 -7.66 4.52 -1.65
C PHE A 237 -7.94 3.79 -0.34
N TYR A 238 -8.95 2.93 -0.36
CA TYR A 238 -9.19 2.00 0.73
C TYR A 238 -9.38 0.58 0.20
N ASN A 239 -8.97 -0.39 1.01
CA ASN A 239 -8.96 -1.79 0.68
C ASN A 239 -9.76 -2.58 1.70
N LEU A 240 -10.54 -3.53 1.20
CA LEU A 240 -11.16 -4.57 2.01
C LEU A 240 -10.64 -5.93 1.52
N ALA A 241 -10.07 -6.71 2.42
CA ALA A 241 -9.43 -7.98 2.07
C ALA A 241 -9.88 -9.10 2.99
N ILE A 242 -9.93 -10.29 2.41
CA ILE A 242 -10.06 -11.55 3.15
C ILE A 242 -8.90 -12.47 2.80
N ALA A 243 -8.44 -13.23 3.77
CA ALA A 243 -7.41 -14.24 3.55
C ALA A 243 -7.61 -15.44 4.47
N MET A 244 -7.24 -16.62 3.98
CA MET A 244 -7.36 -17.87 4.73
C MET A 244 -6.32 -18.89 4.22
N GLU A 245 -5.82 -19.75 5.09
CA GLU A 245 -5.14 -20.98 4.68
C GLU A 245 -6.18 -21.97 4.11
N VAL A 246 -6.11 -22.19 2.78
CA VAL A 246 -7.02 -23.07 2.04
C VAL A 246 -6.60 -24.53 2.19
N LEU A 247 -5.28 -24.75 2.25
CA LEU A 247 -4.65 -26.07 2.48
C LEU A 247 -3.67 -25.95 3.64
N GLY A 248 -3.68 -26.91 4.55
CA GLY A 248 -2.82 -26.93 5.72
C GLY A 248 -3.08 -25.78 6.70
N LYS A 249 -2.16 -25.57 7.61
CA LYS A 249 -2.12 -24.44 8.55
C LYS A 249 -0.76 -23.76 8.41
N GLN A 250 -0.69 -22.49 8.75
CA GLN A 250 0.58 -21.77 8.78
C GLN A 250 1.55 -22.50 9.73
N GLY A 251 2.75 -22.79 9.21
CA GLY A 251 3.76 -23.57 9.93
C GLY A 251 3.79 -25.05 9.57
N ASP A 252 2.75 -25.58 8.92
CA ASP A 252 2.80 -26.94 8.37
C ASP A 252 3.88 -27.04 7.28
N PRO A 253 4.42 -28.23 7.02
CA PRO A 253 5.40 -28.42 5.93
C PRO A 253 4.89 -28.01 4.55
N LEU A 254 3.58 -28.08 4.34
CA LEU A 254 2.91 -27.63 3.13
C LEU A 254 1.63 -26.89 3.49
N TYR A 255 1.53 -25.62 3.12
CA TYR A 255 0.30 -24.87 3.26
C TYR A 255 0.12 -23.84 2.13
N LEU A 256 -1.14 -23.58 1.80
CA LEU A 256 -1.56 -22.62 0.78
C LEU A 256 -2.46 -21.56 1.41
N THR A 257 -2.04 -20.31 1.31
CA THR A 257 -2.85 -19.16 1.66
C THR A 257 -3.51 -18.59 0.42
N GLY A 258 -4.83 -18.44 0.43
CA GLY A 258 -5.58 -17.69 -0.56
C GLY A 258 -5.99 -16.33 -0.03
N ALA A 259 -6.01 -15.33 -0.91
CA ALA A 259 -6.40 -13.96 -0.58
C ALA A 259 -7.23 -13.35 -1.69
N TYR A 260 -8.21 -12.55 -1.30
CA TYR A 260 -8.97 -11.65 -2.16
C TYR A 260 -8.95 -10.26 -1.53
N GLU A 261 -8.76 -9.24 -2.36
CA GLU A 261 -8.74 -7.84 -1.95
C GLU A 261 -9.53 -7.00 -2.94
N HIS A 262 -10.46 -6.23 -2.43
CA HIS A 262 -11.23 -5.23 -3.17
C HIS A 262 -10.69 -3.85 -2.84
N VAL A 263 -10.35 -3.07 -3.89
CA VAL A 263 -9.68 -1.77 -3.78
C VAL A 263 -10.57 -0.70 -4.39
N PHE A 264 -10.84 0.32 -3.61
CA PHE A 264 -11.56 1.51 -4.02
C PHE A 264 -10.59 2.68 -4.19
N PHE A 265 -10.33 3.07 -5.41
CA PHE A 265 -9.50 4.24 -5.73
C PHE A 265 -10.34 5.48 -5.93
N ARG A 266 -9.87 6.61 -5.42
CA ARG A 266 -10.50 7.91 -5.67
C ARG A 266 -10.44 8.33 -7.15
N ASP A 267 -9.35 8.00 -7.82
CA ASP A 267 -9.02 8.43 -9.18
C ASP A 267 -9.16 7.32 -10.24
N TYR A 268 -9.70 6.17 -9.84
CA TYR A 268 -10.02 5.04 -10.72
C TYR A 268 -11.33 4.39 -10.28
N GLY A 269 -11.84 3.47 -11.08
CA GLY A 269 -12.92 2.58 -10.65
C GLY A 269 -12.44 1.54 -9.63
N GLU A 270 -13.41 0.83 -9.07
CA GLU A 270 -13.16 -0.31 -8.20
C GLU A 270 -12.35 -1.41 -8.90
N ARG A 271 -11.48 -2.06 -8.17
CA ARG A 271 -10.57 -3.08 -8.69
C ARG A 271 -10.47 -4.25 -7.73
N ASP A 272 -10.19 -5.45 -8.26
CA ASP A 272 -10.07 -6.65 -7.46
C ASP A 272 -8.71 -7.30 -7.67
N HIS A 273 -8.16 -7.80 -6.58
CA HIS A 273 -6.93 -8.57 -6.56
C HIS A 273 -7.18 -9.95 -5.97
N VAL A 274 -6.65 -10.97 -6.61
CA VAL A 274 -6.64 -12.33 -6.09
C VAL A 274 -5.20 -12.81 -6.03
N GLY A 275 -4.80 -13.39 -4.92
CA GLY A 275 -3.46 -13.89 -4.72
C GLY A 275 -3.43 -15.21 -3.98
N GLY A 276 -2.39 -15.99 -4.25
CA GLY A 276 -2.09 -17.24 -3.56
C GLY A 276 -0.61 -17.33 -3.18
N GLU A 277 -0.33 -17.88 -2.00
CA GLU A 277 1.00 -18.12 -1.49
C GLU A 277 1.11 -19.56 -1.01
N LEU A 278 1.89 -20.38 -1.71
CA LEU A 278 2.18 -21.77 -1.36
C LEU A 278 3.54 -21.85 -0.68
N TRP A 279 3.56 -22.37 0.53
CA TRP A 279 4.77 -22.65 1.27
C TRP A 279 5.11 -24.14 1.25
N ILE A 280 6.37 -24.44 0.98
CA ILE A 280 6.93 -25.80 0.95
C ILE A 280 8.04 -25.87 1.99
N GLN A 281 7.87 -26.73 2.99
CA GLN A 281 8.79 -26.97 4.12
C GLN A 281 9.18 -25.70 4.90
N ASN A 282 8.33 -24.67 4.88
CA ASN A 282 8.64 -23.34 5.41
C ASN A 282 9.95 -22.73 4.87
N LEU A 283 10.48 -23.30 3.78
CA LEU A 283 11.72 -22.91 3.14
C LEU A 283 11.44 -22.13 1.84
N ILE A 284 10.57 -22.66 0.98
CA ILE A 284 10.28 -22.09 -0.34
C ILE A 284 8.84 -21.55 -0.33
N ALA A 285 8.66 -20.32 -0.78
CA ALA A 285 7.37 -19.74 -1.06
C ALA A 285 7.19 -19.55 -2.56
N LEU A 286 6.09 -20.02 -3.12
CA LEU A 286 5.68 -19.75 -4.49
C LEU A 286 4.42 -18.89 -4.45
N ARG A 287 4.38 -17.84 -5.25
CA ARG A 287 3.29 -16.87 -5.27
C ARG A 287 2.77 -16.66 -6.67
N ALA A 288 1.47 -16.50 -6.77
CA ALA A 288 0.81 -16.09 -8.00
C ALA A 288 -0.38 -15.19 -7.66
N GLY A 289 -0.69 -14.27 -8.54
CA GLY A 289 -1.85 -13.41 -8.36
C GLY A 289 -2.32 -12.81 -9.68
N TYR A 290 -3.54 -12.27 -9.63
CA TYR A 290 -4.18 -11.63 -10.76
C TYR A 290 -4.93 -10.37 -10.32
N LYS A 291 -4.84 -9.32 -11.13
CA LYS A 291 -5.53 -8.04 -10.96
C LYS A 291 -6.66 -7.94 -11.98
N PHE A 292 -7.87 -7.80 -11.51
CA PHE A 292 -9.06 -7.64 -12.35
C PHE A 292 -9.41 -6.17 -12.51
N ARG A 293 -10.05 -5.83 -13.63
CA ARG A 293 -10.49 -4.47 -13.98
C ARG A 293 -9.33 -3.47 -14.13
N TYR A 294 -8.14 -3.96 -14.48
CA TYR A 294 -7.00 -3.17 -14.87
C TYR A 294 -6.85 -3.19 -16.39
N ASP A 295 -6.44 -2.05 -16.97
CA ASP A 295 -6.27 -1.94 -18.42
C ASP A 295 -4.99 -2.66 -18.89
N VAL A 296 -3.95 -2.66 -18.06
CA VAL A 296 -2.63 -3.16 -18.45
C VAL A 296 -1.99 -4.10 -17.42
N GLU A 297 -2.23 -3.91 -16.14
CA GLU A 297 -1.69 -4.81 -15.10
C GLU A 297 -2.55 -6.06 -14.98
N THR A 298 -1.99 -7.24 -15.13
CA THR A 298 -2.73 -8.48 -15.13
C THR A 298 -2.23 -9.46 -14.08
N TRP A 299 -1.33 -10.34 -14.43
CA TRP A 299 -0.83 -11.38 -13.54
C TRP A 299 0.52 -11.05 -12.95
N SER A 300 0.82 -11.66 -11.82
CA SER A 300 2.11 -11.56 -11.16
C SER A 300 2.51 -12.93 -10.64
N LEU A 301 3.82 -13.19 -10.67
CA LEU A 301 4.44 -14.37 -10.08
C LEU A 301 5.51 -13.95 -9.09
N GLY A 302 5.72 -14.76 -8.08
CA GLY A 302 6.78 -14.53 -7.10
C GLY A 302 7.35 -15.84 -6.56
N ALA A 303 8.59 -15.77 -6.13
CA ALA A 303 9.25 -16.83 -5.40
C ALA A 303 9.99 -16.25 -4.20
N GLY A 304 10.03 -17.00 -3.11
CA GLY A 304 10.74 -16.61 -1.90
C GLY A 304 11.53 -17.78 -1.34
N LEU A 305 12.68 -17.49 -0.76
CA LEU A 305 13.54 -18.43 -0.05
C LEU A 305 13.73 -17.95 1.39
N ASN A 306 13.26 -18.75 2.35
CA ASN A 306 13.37 -18.46 3.76
C ASN A 306 14.56 -19.23 4.36
N LEU A 307 15.60 -18.52 4.75
CA LEU A 307 16.82 -19.07 5.30
C LEU A 307 16.83 -18.88 6.81
N ASN A 308 16.84 -19.96 7.56
CA ASN A 308 17.06 -19.92 8.99
C ASN A 308 18.56 -19.77 9.25
N VAL A 309 19.02 -18.56 9.56
CA VAL A 309 20.43 -18.27 9.83
C VAL A 309 20.80 -18.71 11.25
N SER A 310 19.86 -18.63 12.18
CA SER A 310 19.92 -19.18 13.55
C SER A 310 18.50 -19.40 14.08
N GLU A 311 18.36 -19.94 15.29
CA GLU A 311 17.03 -20.16 15.92
C GLU A 311 16.20 -18.87 16.00
N GLU A 312 16.86 -17.72 16.21
CA GLU A 312 16.20 -16.41 16.36
C GLU A 312 16.24 -15.55 15.10
N ARG A 313 17.04 -15.92 14.08
CA ARG A 313 17.30 -15.07 12.89
C ARG A 313 16.81 -15.75 11.63
N LYS A 314 15.84 -15.14 11.00
CA LYS A 314 15.34 -15.55 9.68
C LYS A 314 15.71 -14.50 8.64
N LEU A 315 16.18 -14.96 7.52
CA LEU A 315 16.46 -14.15 6.34
C LEU A 315 15.61 -14.66 5.18
N MET A 316 14.89 -13.78 4.53
CA MET A 316 14.06 -14.10 3.39
C MET A 316 14.50 -13.30 2.17
N VAL A 317 14.65 -13.99 1.07
CA VAL A 317 14.95 -13.41 -0.24
C VAL A 317 13.77 -13.67 -1.15
N ASP A 318 13.14 -12.62 -1.63
CA ASP A 318 11.98 -12.69 -2.52
C ASP A 318 12.30 -12.06 -3.87
N ILE A 319 11.83 -12.70 -4.92
CA ILE A 319 11.80 -12.14 -6.27
C ILE A 319 10.36 -12.14 -6.79
N SER A 320 9.99 -11.14 -7.55
CA SER A 320 8.71 -11.13 -8.26
C SER A 320 8.81 -10.52 -9.64
N TYR A 321 7.89 -10.95 -10.46
CA TYR A 321 7.71 -10.56 -11.82
C TYR A 321 6.24 -10.23 -12.05
N SER A 322 5.94 -9.10 -12.66
CA SER A 322 4.57 -8.69 -12.99
C SER A 322 4.46 -8.48 -14.48
N ASP A 323 3.34 -8.89 -15.06
CA ASP A 323 3.04 -8.61 -16.45
C ASP A 323 2.28 -7.29 -16.55
N ILE A 324 2.81 -6.41 -17.38
CA ILE A 324 2.13 -5.19 -17.79
C ILE A 324 1.95 -5.29 -19.29
N GLY A 325 0.73 -5.65 -19.67
CA GLY A 325 0.34 -5.85 -21.05
C GLY A 325 0.19 -4.55 -21.84
N GLY A 326 -0.43 -4.66 -23.02
CA GLY A 326 -0.71 -3.53 -23.90
C GLY A 326 0.51 -3.05 -24.69
N ALA A 327 0.59 -1.76 -24.95
CA ALA A 327 1.62 -1.16 -25.79
C ALA A 327 3.01 -1.11 -25.12
N ILE A 328 3.07 -1.14 -23.79
CA ILE A 328 4.32 -0.92 -23.04
C ILE A 328 5.20 -2.17 -23.03
N LYS A 329 4.65 -3.37 -22.99
CA LYS A 329 5.36 -4.65 -22.97
C LYS A 329 6.54 -4.77 -21.98
N GLU A 330 6.58 -3.91 -20.98
CA GLU A 330 7.59 -3.94 -19.94
C GLU A 330 7.15 -4.82 -18.76
N ARG A 331 8.13 -5.40 -18.10
CA ARG A 331 7.90 -6.43 -17.10
C ARG A 331 8.67 -6.10 -15.84
N PRO A 332 8.04 -5.39 -14.90
CA PRO A 332 8.67 -5.05 -13.64
C PRO A 332 9.20 -6.26 -12.89
N VAL A 333 10.46 -6.17 -12.49
CA VAL A 333 11.14 -7.16 -11.64
C VAL A 333 11.46 -6.52 -10.30
N ARG A 334 11.17 -7.23 -9.22
CA ARG A 334 11.45 -6.77 -7.86
C ARG A 334 12.29 -7.81 -7.13
N LEU A 335 13.23 -7.33 -6.37
CA LEU A 335 14.04 -8.12 -5.44
C LEU A 335 13.88 -7.53 -4.04
N THR A 336 13.62 -8.39 -3.05
CA THR A 336 13.48 -7.97 -1.66
C THR A 336 14.26 -8.89 -0.75
N LEU A 337 15.00 -8.28 0.14
CA LEU A 337 15.64 -8.92 1.29
C LEU A 337 14.89 -8.49 2.56
N SER A 338 14.42 -9.45 3.34
CA SER A 338 13.74 -9.17 4.61
C SER A 338 14.15 -10.16 5.66
N GLY A 339 13.89 -9.84 6.93
CA GLY A 339 14.23 -10.74 8.01
C GLY A 339 13.71 -10.29 9.36
N THR A 340 13.90 -11.17 10.34
CA THR A 340 13.55 -10.95 11.75
C THR A 340 14.68 -11.41 12.66
N PHE A 341 14.79 -10.78 13.82
CA PHE A 341 15.67 -11.21 14.91
C PHE A 341 15.15 -10.75 16.27
#